data_d3e6fc879117b7ea97ed8f9b6fa22787
#
_entry.id   d3e6fc879117b7ea97ed8f9b6fa22787
#
_cell.length_a   1.000
_cell.length_b   1.000
_cell.length_c   1.000
_cell.angle_alpha   90.00
_cell.angle_beta   90.00
_cell.angle_gamma   90.00
#
_symmetry.space_group_name_H-M   'P 1'
#
loop_
_entity.id
_entity.type
_entity.pdbx_description
1 polymer ?
#
loop_
_entity_poly.entity_id
_entity_poly.type
_entity_poly.pdbx_seq_one_letter_code
_entity_poly.pdbx_strand_id
1 'polypeptide(L)'
;MRRSGSAWWNTWNAYDASFSYMLPVKRGEPGQLLSSMRFHTSLLLAILLALATLQGCSLLRLGYGQLDHIAAWMADDYFDLDHQQKDEFHKRFARLHEWHRYEQLPDYAAFLRDIRGRVEKGLAREDVVWVAEGVRARYRTLARHGADDAATLLLTITPQQIEALKRQWGKDNRKFIREHKLDGTPQERQRARVKRALDQVTDWVGSLTPEQEERIAALVTAAPSIQPLRHEDRRRRQREFLALLEQRANPAEFPARLRDWLIDWEKGRAPQYQRLQPEAWENRIAFLVAVDRMLTPHQRATLTRRLQSYIDDFTRLAERRGAQTTAQ
;
A
#
# COMPACT_ATOMS: atom_id res chain seq x y z
N MET A 1 -2.91 22.44 6.56
CA MET A 1 -2.54 21.34 5.65
C MET A 1 -2.44 20.05 6.46
N ARG A 2 -3.48 19.21 6.47
CA ARG A 2 -3.46 17.94 7.20
C ARG A 2 -3.17 16.82 6.20
N ARG A 3 -1.93 16.35 6.14
CA ARG A 3 -1.53 15.20 5.32
C ARG A 3 -1.70 13.90 6.12
N SER A 4 -2.38 12.95 5.52
CA SER A 4 -2.72 11.64 6.07
C SER A 4 -1.54 10.67 5.96
N GLY A 5 -0.80 10.46 7.06
CA GLY A 5 0.31 9.51 7.14
C GLY A 5 -0.09 8.08 7.46
N SER A 6 -1.06 7.49 6.75
CA SER A 6 -1.56 6.16 7.11
C SER A 6 -1.32 5.06 6.06
N ALA A 7 -0.47 5.31 5.05
CA ALA A 7 -0.30 4.38 3.93
C ALA A 7 0.44 3.07 4.29
N TRP A 8 1.41 3.11 5.20
CA TRP A 8 2.30 1.97 5.49
C TRP A 8 1.69 0.91 6.41
N TRP A 9 0.91 1.30 7.41
CA TRP A 9 0.30 0.34 8.31
C TRP A 9 -0.79 -0.51 7.63
N ASN A 10 -1.33 -0.02 6.53
CA ASN A 10 -2.30 -0.75 5.72
C ASN A 10 -1.64 -1.83 4.83
N THR A 11 -0.34 -1.73 4.52
CA THR A 11 0.40 -2.77 3.79
C THR A 11 0.57 -4.06 4.60
N TRP A 12 0.58 -3.98 5.93
CA TRP A 12 0.66 -5.15 6.81
C TRP A 12 -0.58 -6.04 6.77
N ASN A 13 -1.71 -5.50 6.31
CA ASN A 13 -2.94 -6.24 6.05
C ASN A 13 -3.15 -6.54 4.54
N ALA A 14 -2.12 -6.33 3.71
CA ALA A 14 -2.22 -6.38 2.25
C ALA A 14 -2.70 -7.72 1.70
N TYR A 15 -2.62 -8.80 2.46
CA TYR A 15 -3.08 -10.11 2.02
C TYR A 15 -4.60 -10.28 2.08
N ASP A 16 -5.27 -9.58 3.00
CA ASP A 16 -6.73 -9.53 3.09
C ASP A 16 -7.31 -8.23 2.50
N ALA A 17 -6.45 -7.25 2.28
CA ALA A 17 -6.82 -6.02 1.64
C ALA A 17 -6.37 -6.06 0.20
N SER A 18 -7.32 -6.16 -0.67
CA SER A 18 -7.32 -5.56 -2.00
C SER A 18 -6.00 -4.92 -2.43
N PHE A 19 -5.55 -5.28 -3.58
CA PHE A 19 -4.63 -4.59 -4.49
C PHE A 19 -4.71 -3.04 -4.49
N SER A 20 -5.62 -2.44 -3.76
CA SER A 20 -6.00 -1.03 -3.76
C SER A 20 -5.14 -0.10 -2.91
N TYR A 21 -4.23 -0.61 -2.11
CA TYR A 21 -3.41 0.25 -1.25
C TYR A 21 -1.99 0.46 -1.78
N MET A 22 -1.71 0.01 -3.00
CA MET A 22 -0.38 0.18 -3.53
C MET A 22 -0.03 1.64 -3.84
N LEU A 23 -0.99 2.54 -4.10
CA LEU A 23 -0.74 3.99 -4.24
C LEU A 23 -2.05 4.80 -4.22
N PRO A 24 -2.30 5.67 -3.24
CA PRO A 24 -3.38 6.65 -3.34
C PRO A 24 -2.90 7.90 -4.09
N VAL A 25 -3.18 8.00 -5.36
CA VAL A 25 -3.12 9.29 -6.07
C VAL A 25 -4.44 10.02 -5.80
N LYS A 26 -4.46 10.95 -4.85
CA LYS A 26 -5.56 11.91 -4.74
C LYS A 26 -5.42 12.96 -5.82
N ARG A 27 -6.36 12.98 -6.79
CA ARG A 27 -6.64 14.15 -7.62
C ARG A 27 -7.24 15.25 -6.75
N GLY A 28 -6.57 16.43 -6.70
CA GLY A 28 -7.15 17.65 -6.19
C GLY A 28 -8.18 18.19 -7.19
N GLU A 29 -9.36 18.58 -6.70
CA GLU A 29 -10.33 19.32 -7.49
C GLU A 29 -9.85 20.74 -7.76
N PRO A 30 -10.07 21.30 -8.97
CA PRO A 30 -9.76 22.69 -9.27
C PRO A 30 -10.91 23.58 -8.78
N GLY A 31 -10.69 24.27 -7.67
CA GLY A 31 -11.54 25.36 -7.21
C GLY A 31 -11.25 26.65 -7.98
N GLN A 32 -12.30 27.27 -8.45
CA GLN A 32 -12.39 28.52 -9.20
C GLN A 32 -11.62 29.68 -8.55
N LEU A 33 -10.82 30.37 -9.34
CA LEU A 33 -10.55 31.82 -9.20
C LEU A 33 -10.24 32.39 -10.58
N LEU A 34 -11.23 33.00 -11.19
CA LEU A 34 -11.10 33.89 -12.33
C LEU A 34 -11.25 35.32 -11.80
N SER A 35 -10.19 36.12 -11.83
CA SER A 35 -10.24 37.48 -12.39
C SER A 35 -8.90 38.22 -12.25
N SER A 36 -8.58 38.90 -13.34
CA SER A 36 -7.58 39.94 -13.52
C SER A 36 -6.11 39.52 -13.62
N MET A 37 -5.54 39.55 -14.83
CA MET A 37 -4.43 40.48 -15.16
C MET A 37 -3.70 40.02 -16.45
N ARG A 38 -3.68 40.93 -17.39
CA ARG A 38 -3.10 40.77 -18.75
C ARG A 38 -1.56 40.80 -18.84
N PHE A 39 -0.81 40.70 -17.75
CA PHE A 39 0.66 40.75 -17.77
C PHE A 39 1.37 39.44 -17.43
N HIS A 40 0.62 38.34 -17.17
CA HIS A 40 1.20 37.06 -16.75
C HIS A 40 1.04 35.95 -17.78
N THR A 41 0.54 36.24 -19.00
CA THR A 41 0.29 35.19 -19.99
C THR A 41 1.56 34.53 -20.51
N SER A 42 2.66 35.30 -20.64
CA SER A 42 3.95 34.73 -21.07
C SER A 42 4.61 33.88 -19.97
N LEU A 43 4.48 34.30 -18.70
CA LEU A 43 5.00 33.54 -17.56
C LEU A 43 4.13 32.29 -17.32
N LEU A 44 2.81 32.41 -17.43
CA LEU A 44 1.88 31.27 -17.35
C LEU A 44 2.10 30.31 -18.52
N LEU A 45 2.35 30.78 -19.73
CA LEU A 45 2.67 29.93 -20.88
C LEU A 45 4.02 29.22 -20.69
N ALA A 46 5.02 29.90 -20.16
CA ALA A 46 6.32 29.30 -19.82
C ALA A 46 6.20 28.29 -18.68
N ILE A 47 5.37 28.56 -17.66
CA ILE A 47 5.07 27.62 -16.57
C ILE A 47 4.23 26.44 -17.10
N LEU A 48 3.27 26.67 -17.99
CA LEU A 48 2.49 25.60 -18.64
C LEU A 48 3.36 24.76 -19.57
N LEU A 49 4.29 25.39 -20.30
CA LEU A 49 5.27 24.68 -21.13
C LEU A 49 6.26 23.88 -20.27
N ALA A 50 6.74 24.46 -19.17
CA ALA A 50 7.58 23.77 -18.19
C ALA A 50 6.83 22.64 -17.49
N LEU A 51 5.54 22.81 -17.17
CA LEU A 51 4.66 21.76 -16.65
C LEU A 51 4.34 20.69 -17.72
N ALA A 52 4.25 21.05 -18.99
CA ALA A 52 4.08 20.10 -20.09
C ALA A 52 5.35 19.26 -20.35
N THR A 53 6.53 19.82 -20.12
CA THR A 53 7.81 19.07 -20.19
C THR A 53 8.03 18.18 -18.93
N LEU A 54 7.32 18.43 -17.82
CA LEU A 54 7.33 17.59 -16.60
C LEU A 54 6.42 16.35 -16.68
N GLN A 55 5.75 16.12 -17.80
CA GLN A 55 4.94 14.90 -18.02
C GLN A 55 5.75 13.59 -18.01
N GLY A 56 7.09 13.66 -17.90
CA GLY A 56 7.98 12.52 -17.78
C GLY A 56 8.31 12.07 -16.36
N CYS A 57 7.98 12.86 -15.32
CA CYS A 57 8.27 12.49 -13.92
C CYS A 57 7.02 11.94 -13.24
N SER A 58 6.91 10.62 -13.14
CA SER A 58 5.85 9.99 -12.37
C SER A 58 5.94 10.41 -10.89
N LEU A 59 4.79 10.68 -10.27
CA LEU A 59 4.68 10.95 -8.82
C LEU A 59 5.27 9.81 -7.98
N LEU A 60 5.24 8.58 -8.51
CA LEU A 60 5.89 7.43 -7.88
C LEU A 60 7.39 7.64 -7.76
N ARG A 61 8.08 8.07 -8.84
CA ARG A 61 9.53 8.28 -8.82
C ARG A 61 9.94 9.39 -7.87
N LEU A 62 9.17 10.48 -7.84
CA LEU A 62 9.40 11.56 -6.88
C LEU A 62 9.21 11.08 -5.43
N GLY A 63 8.12 10.34 -5.16
CA GLY A 63 7.87 9.76 -3.84
C GLY A 63 8.91 8.73 -3.43
N TYR A 64 9.35 7.88 -4.35
CA TYR A 64 10.38 6.88 -4.09
C TYR A 64 11.75 7.52 -3.82
N GLY A 65 12.09 8.61 -4.51
CA GLY A 65 13.31 9.38 -4.25
C GLY A 65 13.33 10.09 -2.88
N GLN A 66 12.17 10.24 -2.23
CA GLN A 66 12.02 10.81 -0.89
C GLN A 66 11.61 9.77 0.16
N LEU A 67 11.73 8.47 -0.19
CA LEU A 67 11.21 7.39 0.65
C LEU A 67 11.92 7.31 2.01
N ASP A 68 13.20 7.64 2.07
CA ASP A 68 13.98 7.73 3.31
C ASP A 68 13.41 8.78 4.28
N HIS A 69 13.12 9.98 3.79
CA HIS A 69 12.49 11.03 4.60
C HIS A 69 11.07 10.66 5.03
N ILE A 70 10.29 10.07 4.12
CA ILE A 70 8.92 9.64 4.41
C ILE A 70 8.94 8.52 5.46
N ALA A 71 9.82 7.55 5.32
CA ALA A 71 9.94 6.42 6.25
C ALA A 71 10.44 6.89 7.63
N ALA A 72 11.43 7.78 7.67
CA ALA A 72 11.91 8.36 8.93
C ALA A 72 10.82 9.17 9.64
N TRP A 73 10.09 10.01 8.91
CA TRP A 73 8.96 10.74 9.47
C TRP A 73 7.88 9.79 10.01
N MET A 74 7.58 8.71 9.31
CA MET A 74 6.62 7.71 9.78
C MET A 74 7.10 6.98 11.03
N ALA A 75 8.37 6.58 11.06
CA ALA A 75 8.94 5.94 12.24
C ALA A 75 8.88 6.87 13.46
N ASP A 76 9.15 8.17 13.25
CA ASP A 76 9.04 9.19 14.29
C ASP A 76 7.59 9.40 14.76
N ASP A 77 6.61 9.47 13.85
CA ASP A 77 5.18 9.61 14.19
C ASP A 77 4.65 8.43 15.04
N TYR A 78 5.23 7.24 14.85
CA TYR A 78 4.85 6.06 15.61
C TYR A 78 5.60 5.92 16.95
N PHE A 79 6.90 6.24 16.97
CA PHE A 79 7.75 5.92 18.10
C PHE A 79 8.31 7.14 18.83
N ASP A 80 8.15 8.36 18.30
CA ASP A 80 8.76 9.57 18.89
C ASP A 80 10.27 9.35 19.11
N LEU A 81 10.96 9.09 18.00
CA LEU A 81 12.38 8.70 18.01
C LEU A 81 13.27 9.86 18.47
N ASP A 82 14.26 9.57 19.33
CA ASP A 82 15.31 10.51 19.65
C ASP A 82 16.28 10.72 18.48
N HIS A 83 17.25 11.63 18.64
CA HIS A 83 18.19 11.98 17.59
C HIS A 83 19.07 10.79 17.18
N GLN A 84 19.59 10.05 18.14
CA GLN A 84 20.44 8.90 17.87
C GLN A 84 19.68 7.76 17.17
N GLN A 85 18.44 7.51 17.57
CA GLN A 85 17.55 6.54 16.93
C GLN A 85 17.21 6.95 15.49
N LYS A 86 16.98 8.26 15.23
CA LYS A 86 16.76 8.77 13.88
C LYS A 86 17.98 8.56 12.98
N ASP A 87 19.18 8.86 13.47
CA ASP A 87 20.41 8.64 12.73
C ASP A 87 20.62 7.15 12.42
N GLU A 88 20.37 6.29 13.39
CA GLU A 88 20.47 4.83 13.21
C GLU A 88 19.41 4.30 12.25
N PHE A 89 18.18 4.82 12.33
CA PHE A 89 17.12 4.52 11.38
C PHE A 89 17.54 4.88 9.95
N HIS A 90 18.04 6.09 9.73
CA HIS A 90 18.49 6.52 8.40
C HIS A 90 19.57 5.61 7.82
N LYS A 91 20.59 5.26 8.61
CA LYS A 91 21.65 4.35 8.16
C LYS A 91 21.13 2.98 7.74
N ARG A 92 20.24 2.39 8.55
CA ARG A 92 19.67 1.06 8.29
C ARG A 92 18.69 1.09 7.13
N PHE A 93 17.83 2.10 7.11
CA PHE A 93 16.85 2.27 6.04
C PHE A 93 17.54 2.53 4.69
N ALA A 94 18.63 3.28 4.65
CA ALA A 94 19.40 3.50 3.42
C ALA A 94 19.89 2.18 2.79
N ARG A 95 20.42 1.24 3.61
CA ARG A 95 20.80 -0.11 3.12
C ARG A 95 19.62 -0.90 2.58
N LEU A 96 18.50 -0.92 3.33
CA LEU A 96 17.28 -1.58 2.89
C LEU A 96 16.76 -0.96 1.59
N HIS A 97 16.76 0.37 1.49
CA HIS A 97 16.28 1.10 0.32
C HIS A 97 17.17 0.85 -0.90
N GLU A 98 18.49 0.81 -0.73
CA GLU A 98 19.43 0.48 -1.80
C GLU A 98 19.22 -0.94 -2.33
N TRP A 99 19.17 -1.93 -1.43
CA TRP A 99 18.84 -3.31 -1.79
C TRP A 99 17.48 -3.42 -2.48
N HIS A 100 16.44 -2.79 -1.92
CA HIS A 100 15.10 -2.79 -2.50
C HIS A 100 15.10 -2.18 -3.91
N ARG A 101 15.85 -1.09 -4.10
CA ARG A 101 15.94 -0.38 -5.36
C ARG A 101 16.59 -1.23 -6.45
N TYR A 102 17.71 -1.86 -6.15
CA TYR A 102 18.52 -2.52 -7.17
C TYR A 102 18.24 -4.02 -7.34
N GLU A 103 17.65 -4.65 -6.34
CA GLU A 103 17.34 -6.08 -6.39
C GLU A 103 15.84 -6.37 -6.47
N GLN A 104 15.00 -5.58 -5.77
CA GLN A 104 13.57 -5.88 -5.73
C GLN A 104 12.77 -5.16 -6.83
N LEU A 105 13.08 -3.90 -7.16
CA LEU A 105 12.33 -3.22 -8.22
C LEU A 105 12.45 -3.89 -9.60
N PRO A 106 13.59 -4.47 -10.03
CA PRO A 106 13.64 -5.28 -11.25
C PRO A 106 12.69 -6.47 -11.22
N ASP A 107 12.64 -7.20 -10.11
CA ASP A 107 11.73 -8.33 -9.91
C ASP A 107 10.27 -7.87 -9.92
N TYR A 108 9.95 -6.73 -9.28
CA TYR A 108 8.60 -6.16 -9.31
C TYR A 108 8.20 -5.73 -10.73
N ALA A 109 9.11 -5.15 -11.50
CA ALA A 109 8.84 -4.80 -12.89
C ALA A 109 8.58 -6.05 -13.75
N ALA A 110 9.33 -7.13 -13.56
CA ALA A 110 9.10 -8.41 -14.23
C ALA A 110 7.74 -9.00 -13.86
N PHE A 111 7.42 -9.05 -12.57
CA PHE A 111 6.14 -9.53 -12.07
C PHE A 111 4.95 -8.74 -12.62
N LEU A 112 5.06 -7.41 -12.71
CA LEU A 112 4.01 -6.57 -13.31
C LEU A 112 3.86 -6.79 -14.83
N ARG A 113 4.94 -7.11 -15.56
CA ARG A 113 4.85 -7.51 -16.98
C ARG A 113 4.02 -8.78 -17.14
N ASP A 114 4.26 -9.77 -16.27
CA ASP A 114 3.50 -11.03 -16.29
C ASP A 114 2.02 -10.80 -15.94
N ILE A 115 1.74 -9.95 -14.93
CA ILE A 115 0.36 -9.53 -14.60
C ILE A 115 -0.29 -8.85 -15.81
N ARG A 116 0.40 -7.91 -16.46
CA ARG A 116 -0.13 -7.22 -17.64
C ARG A 116 -0.48 -8.20 -18.75
N GLY A 117 0.40 -9.15 -19.05
CA GLY A 117 0.15 -10.17 -20.06
C GLY A 117 -1.07 -11.06 -19.75
N ARG A 118 -1.35 -11.34 -18.48
CA ARG A 118 -2.55 -12.06 -18.04
C ARG A 118 -3.81 -11.19 -18.17
N VAL A 119 -3.76 -9.93 -17.76
CA VAL A 119 -4.86 -8.97 -17.90
C VAL A 119 -5.23 -8.77 -19.38
N GLU A 120 -4.27 -8.72 -20.29
CA GLU A 120 -4.50 -8.57 -21.73
C GLU A 120 -5.31 -9.75 -22.29
N LYS A 121 -5.13 -10.94 -21.77
CA LYS A 121 -5.84 -12.17 -22.18
C LYS A 121 -7.18 -12.37 -21.46
N GLY A 122 -7.45 -11.61 -20.40
CA GLY A 122 -8.55 -11.81 -19.47
C GLY A 122 -8.15 -12.71 -18.30
N LEU A 123 -8.59 -12.33 -17.09
CA LEU A 123 -8.18 -13.02 -15.86
C LEU A 123 -9.03 -14.26 -15.61
N ALA A 124 -8.33 -15.37 -15.36
CA ALA A 124 -8.90 -16.57 -14.77
C ALA A 124 -8.69 -16.59 -13.23
N ARG A 125 -9.33 -17.54 -12.56
CA ARG A 125 -9.17 -17.77 -11.11
C ARG A 125 -7.69 -17.98 -10.75
N GLU A 126 -7.01 -18.80 -11.51
CA GLU A 126 -5.62 -19.19 -11.32
C GLU A 126 -4.67 -18.00 -11.42
N ASP A 127 -4.99 -17.03 -12.29
CA ASP A 127 -4.22 -15.78 -12.42
C ASP A 127 -4.31 -14.93 -11.16
N VAL A 128 -5.50 -14.80 -10.57
CA VAL A 128 -5.71 -14.07 -9.33
C VAL A 128 -4.96 -14.73 -8.17
N VAL A 129 -5.01 -16.06 -8.07
CA VAL A 129 -4.26 -16.84 -7.07
C VAL A 129 -2.76 -16.64 -7.26
N TRP A 130 -2.25 -16.78 -8.49
CA TRP A 130 -0.84 -16.57 -8.80
C TRP A 130 -0.33 -15.18 -8.44
N VAL A 131 -1.12 -14.13 -8.75
CA VAL A 131 -0.80 -12.75 -8.37
C VAL A 131 -0.72 -12.62 -6.85
N ALA A 132 -1.69 -13.15 -6.12
CA ALA A 132 -1.73 -13.07 -4.68
C ALA A 132 -0.54 -13.78 -4.01
N GLU A 133 -0.19 -14.97 -4.49
CA GLU A 133 0.98 -15.70 -4.01
C GLU A 133 2.29 -14.98 -4.34
N GLY A 134 2.38 -14.41 -5.54
CA GLY A 134 3.52 -13.60 -5.95
C GLY A 134 3.73 -12.36 -5.08
N VAL A 135 2.65 -11.66 -4.71
CA VAL A 135 2.71 -10.53 -3.75
C VAL A 135 3.14 -11.01 -2.36
N ARG A 136 2.58 -12.14 -1.88
CA ARG A 136 2.96 -12.74 -0.59
C ARG A 136 4.46 -13.11 -0.54
N ALA A 137 4.97 -13.69 -1.60
CA ALA A 137 6.38 -14.07 -1.69
C ALA A 137 7.29 -12.84 -1.57
N ARG A 138 6.98 -11.76 -2.29
CA ARG A 138 7.71 -10.50 -2.26
C ARG A 138 7.67 -9.82 -0.90
N TYR A 139 6.50 -9.80 -0.27
CA TYR A 139 6.38 -9.32 1.10
C TYR A 139 7.29 -10.10 2.06
N ARG A 140 7.26 -11.44 2.00
CA ARG A 140 8.11 -12.29 2.85
C ARG A 140 9.60 -12.05 2.62
N THR A 141 10.00 -11.81 1.37
CA THR A 141 11.39 -11.45 1.02
C THR A 141 11.79 -10.13 1.66
N LEU A 142 10.94 -9.10 1.54
CA LEU A 142 11.15 -7.80 2.18
C LEU A 142 11.22 -7.92 3.72
N ALA A 143 10.28 -8.65 4.32
CA ALA A 143 10.22 -8.85 5.75
C ALA A 143 11.46 -9.59 6.29
N ARG A 144 11.94 -10.63 5.59
CA ARG A 144 13.18 -11.33 5.98
C ARG A 144 14.39 -10.42 5.92
N HIS A 145 14.50 -9.63 4.85
CA HIS A 145 15.65 -8.75 4.65
C HIS A 145 15.71 -7.61 5.66
N GLY A 146 14.54 -7.01 6.00
CA GLY A 146 14.48 -5.87 6.92
C GLY A 146 14.37 -6.23 8.41
N ALA A 147 14.11 -7.50 8.77
CA ALA A 147 13.79 -7.87 10.15
C ALA A 147 14.91 -7.61 11.14
N ASP A 148 16.17 -7.90 10.77
CA ASP A 148 17.31 -7.78 11.68
C ASP A 148 17.66 -6.31 11.96
N ASP A 149 17.61 -5.45 10.93
CA ASP A 149 17.78 -4.01 11.08
C ASP A 149 16.64 -3.38 11.90
N ALA A 150 15.40 -3.82 11.67
CA ALA A 150 14.25 -3.40 12.46
C ALA A 150 14.37 -3.87 13.93
N ALA A 151 14.82 -5.10 14.17
CA ALA A 151 15.03 -5.63 15.51
C ALA A 151 16.09 -4.80 16.29
N THR A 152 17.19 -4.47 15.63
CA THR A 152 18.25 -3.68 16.27
C THR A 152 17.73 -2.30 16.71
N LEU A 153 16.91 -1.63 15.90
CA LEU A 153 16.28 -0.37 16.29
C LEU A 153 15.28 -0.57 17.44
N LEU A 154 14.46 -1.61 17.35
CA LEU A 154 13.44 -1.90 18.38
C LEU A 154 14.03 -2.27 19.75
N LEU A 155 15.27 -2.76 19.81
CA LEU A 155 16.00 -3.00 21.06
C LEU A 155 16.27 -1.69 21.83
N THR A 156 16.33 -0.55 21.17
CA THR A 156 16.60 0.76 21.79
C THR A 156 15.34 1.49 22.25
N ILE A 157 14.14 1.01 21.89
CA ILE A 157 12.87 1.68 22.17
C ILE A 157 12.58 1.71 23.67
N THR A 158 12.29 2.91 24.19
CA THR A 158 12.00 3.14 25.61
C THR A 158 10.52 2.84 25.96
N PRO A 159 10.18 2.69 27.25
CA PRO A 159 8.80 2.57 27.70
C PRO A 159 7.91 3.75 27.26
N GLN A 160 8.45 4.97 27.26
CA GLN A 160 7.73 6.18 26.83
C GLN A 160 7.38 6.12 25.34
N GLN A 161 8.30 5.60 24.54
CA GLN A 161 8.10 5.39 23.09
C GLN A 161 7.09 4.28 22.80
N ILE A 162 7.01 3.25 23.64
CA ILE A 162 5.93 2.25 23.55
C ILE A 162 4.56 2.89 23.83
N GLU A 163 4.48 3.84 24.75
CA GLU A 163 3.22 4.57 24.99
C GLU A 163 2.89 5.52 23.79
N ALA A 164 3.88 6.11 23.11
CA ALA A 164 3.66 6.86 21.87
C ALA A 164 3.06 5.95 20.77
N LEU A 165 3.64 4.76 20.58
CA LEU A 165 3.14 3.73 19.67
C LEU A 165 1.68 3.35 19.96
N LYS A 166 1.34 3.10 21.24
CA LYS A 166 -0.05 2.78 21.64
C LYS A 166 -1.02 3.92 21.31
N ARG A 167 -0.62 5.17 21.56
CA ARG A 167 -1.43 6.36 21.23
C ARG A 167 -1.67 6.45 19.74
N GLN A 168 -0.64 6.24 18.91
CA GLN A 168 -0.75 6.29 17.45
C GLN A 168 -1.65 5.16 16.93
N TRP A 169 -1.49 3.94 17.42
CA TRP A 169 -2.40 2.85 17.09
C TRP A 169 -3.85 3.12 17.49
N GLY A 170 -4.07 3.80 18.60
CA GLY A 170 -5.41 4.24 19.01
C GLY A 170 -6.03 5.17 17.96
N LYS A 171 -5.26 6.12 17.41
CA LYS A 171 -5.73 6.99 16.31
C LYS A 171 -6.07 6.20 15.06
N ASP A 172 -5.19 5.28 14.67
CA ASP A 172 -5.37 4.44 13.49
C ASP A 172 -6.55 3.50 13.61
N ASN A 173 -6.77 2.90 14.77
CA ASN A 173 -7.92 2.03 15.02
C ASN A 173 -9.24 2.83 14.94
N ARG A 174 -9.29 4.03 15.49
CA ARG A 174 -10.46 4.92 15.34
C ARG A 174 -10.66 5.32 13.87
N LYS A 175 -9.58 5.57 13.11
CA LYS A 175 -9.66 5.86 11.68
C LYS A 175 -10.25 4.66 10.94
N PHE A 176 -9.76 3.44 11.21
CA PHE A 176 -10.28 2.22 10.60
C PHE A 176 -11.79 2.04 10.88
N ILE A 177 -12.22 2.23 12.13
CA ILE A 177 -13.63 2.16 12.52
C ILE A 177 -14.47 3.16 11.70
N ARG A 178 -14.03 4.42 11.61
CA ARG A 178 -14.75 5.46 10.85
C ARG A 178 -14.82 5.16 9.36
N GLU A 179 -13.70 4.76 8.74
CA GLU A 179 -13.63 4.46 7.31
C GLU A 179 -14.47 3.26 6.91
N HIS A 180 -14.56 2.28 7.80
CA HIS A 180 -15.36 1.07 7.58
C HIS A 180 -16.74 1.14 8.19
N LYS A 181 -17.09 2.26 8.85
CA LYS A 181 -18.39 2.45 9.52
C LYS A 181 -18.72 1.32 10.50
N LEU A 182 -17.72 0.81 11.23
CA LEU A 182 -17.91 -0.36 12.11
C LEU A 182 -18.86 -0.08 13.28
N ASP A 183 -18.93 1.19 13.69
CA ASP A 183 -19.85 1.73 14.70
C ASP A 183 -21.21 2.15 14.15
N GLY A 184 -21.41 2.06 12.81
CA GLY A 184 -22.65 2.41 12.14
C GLY A 184 -23.64 1.25 12.01
N THR A 185 -24.77 1.52 11.39
CA THR A 185 -25.78 0.52 11.06
C THR A 185 -25.29 -0.49 10.01
N PRO A 186 -25.91 -1.67 9.88
CA PRO A 186 -25.58 -2.61 8.81
C PRO A 186 -25.65 -1.98 7.41
N GLN A 187 -26.61 -1.10 7.17
CA GLN A 187 -26.80 -0.40 5.91
C GLN A 187 -25.66 0.59 5.63
N GLU A 188 -25.22 1.34 6.63
CA GLU A 188 -24.09 2.25 6.49
C GLU A 188 -22.78 1.50 6.21
N ARG A 189 -22.55 0.39 6.90
CA ARG A 189 -21.40 -0.49 6.63
C ARG A 189 -21.43 -1.03 5.21
N GLN A 190 -22.61 -1.46 4.75
CA GLN A 190 -22.77 -1.98 3.40
C GLN A 190 -22.51 -0.90 2.33
N ARG A 191 -23.11 0.30 2.49
CA ARG A 191 -22.87 1.44 1.59
C ARG A 191 -21.39 1.81 1.52
N ALA A 192 -20.71 1.83 2.67
CA ALA A 192 -19.28 2.12 2.74
C ALA A 192 -18.41 1.04 2.05
N ARG A 193 -18.84 -0.23 2.10
CA ARG A 193 -18.17 -1.33 1.36
C ARG A 193 -18.33 -1.16 -0.15
N VAL A 194 -19.55 -0.94 -0.61
CA VAL A 194 -19.87 -0.74 -2.03
C VAL A 194 -19.09 0.47 -2.56
N LYS A 195 -19.18 1.62 -1.87
CA LYS A 195 -18.45 2.82 -2.29
C LYS A 195 -16.95 2.55 -2.45
N ARG A 196 -16.32 1.90 -1.47
CA ARG A 196 -14.88 1.59 -1.57
C ARG A 196 -14.56 0.66 -2.73
N ALA A 197 -15.40 -0.33 -3.01
CA ALA A 197 -15.19 -1.23 -4.14
C ALA A 197 -15.28 -0.48 -5.48
N LEU A 198 -16.27 0.41 -5.62
CA LEU A 198 -16.43 1.26 -6.80
C LEU A 198 -15.24 2.19 -6.97
N ASP A 199 -14.86 2.93 -5.91
CA ASP A 199 -13.71 3.82 -5.93
C ASP A 199 -12.43 3.07 -6.36
N GLN A 200 -12.21 1.87 -5.81
CA GLN A 200 -11.05 1.02 -6.12
C GLN A 200 -11.03 0.57 -7.58
N VAL A 201 -12.15 0.09 -8.10
CA VAL A 201 -12.20 -0.34 -9.50
C VAL A 201 -12.01 0.86 -10.43
N THR A 202 -12.70 1.98 -10.14
CA THR A 202 -12.57 3.23 -10.90
C THR A 202 -11.12 3.73 -10.93
N ASP A 203 -10.40 3.65 -9.82
CA ASP A 203 -8.99 4.03 -9.74
C ASP A 203 -8.10 3.24 -10.72
N TRP A 204 -8.45 2.01 -11.04
CA TRP A 204 -7.67 1.18 -11.95
C TRP A 204 -8.10 1.26 -13.40
N VAL A 205 -9.41 1.26 -13.65
CA VAL A 205 -9.94 1.11 -15.01
C VAL A 205 -10.50 2.41 -15.60
N GLY A 206 -10.65 3.46 -14.80
CA GLY A 206 -11.34 4.69 -15.17
C GLY A 206 -12.84 4.62 -14.86
N SER A 207 -13.63 5.48 -15.51
CA SER A 207 -15.07 5.60 -15.26
C SER A 207 -15.79 4.29 -15.52
N LEU A 208 -16.75 3.96 -14.65
CA LEU A 208 -17.64 2.80 -14.77
C LEU A 208 -18.95 3.23 -15.43
N THR A 209 -19.63 2.29 -16.09
CA THR A 209 -21.02 2.49 -16.53
C THR A 209 -21.97 2.21 -15.37
N PRO A 210 -23.23 2.71 -15.43
CA PRO A 210 -24.23 2.40 -14.39
C PRO A 210 -24.43 0.90 -14.18
N GLU A 211 -24.43 0.11 -15.26
CA GLU A 211 -24.59 -1.35 -15.20
C GLU A 211 -23.38 -2.02 -14.52
N GLN A 212 -22.17 -1.50 -14.73
CA GLN A 212 -20.97 -1.99 -14.05
C GLN A 212 -21.00 -1.65 -12.56
N GLU A 213 -21.43 -0.44 -12.20
CA GLU A 213 -21.57 -0.02 -10.80
C GLU A 213 -22.61 -0.88 -10.06
N GLU A 214 -23.76 -1.13 -10.68
CA GLU A 214 -24.80 -1.99 -10.14
C GLU A 214 -24.27 -3.44 -9.95
N ARG A 215 -23.59 -3.98 -10.94
CA ARG A 215 -23.02 -5.32 -10.87
C ARG A 215 -21.96 -5.44 -9.77
N ILE A 216 -21.07 -4.46 -9.63
CA ILE A 216 -20.08 -4.41 -8.56
C ILE A 216 -20.77 -4.33 -7.19
N ALA A 217 -21.81 -3.47 -7.07
CA ALA A 217 -22.57 -3.33 -5.83
C ALA A 217 -23.23 -4.66 -5.43
N ALA A 218 -23.82 -5.38 -6.38
CA ALA A 218 -24.42 -6.70 -6.15
C ALA A 218 -23.40 -7.72 -5.67
N LEU A 219 -22.23 -7.82 -6.33
CA LEU A 219 -21.14 -8.74 -5.93
C LEU A 219 -20.62 -8.44 -4.52
N VAL A 220 -20.42 -7.16 -4.19
CA VAL A 220 -20.00 -6.76 -2.85
C VAL A 220 -21.06 -7.04 -1.81
N THR A 221 -22.34 -6.88 -2.15
CA THR A 221 -23.47 -7.12 -1.22
C THR A 221 -23.64 -8.60 -0.91
N ALA A 222 -23.46 -9.46 -1.89
CA ALA A 222 -23.57 -10.91 -1.72
C ALA A 222 -22.45 -11.50 -0.84
N ALA A 223 -21.26 -10.90 -0.84
CA ALA A 223 -20.12 -11.40 -0.08
C ALA A 223 -20.23 -11.07 1.42
N PRO A 224 -19.82 -11.96 2.33
CA PRO A 224 -19.80 -11.70 3.76
C PRO A 224 -18.83 -10.55 4.11
N SER A 225 -19.19 -9.78 5.15
CA SER A 225 -18.30 -8.72 5.65
C SER A 225 -17.34 -9.27 6.68
N ILE A 226 -16.06 -9.22 6.38
CA ILE A 226 -14.98 -9.59 7.30
C ILE A 226 -14.32 -8.39 8.00
N GLN A 227 -14.81 -7.18 7.80
CA GLN A 227 -14.17 -5.97 8.32
C GLN A 227 -14.12 -5.91 9.87
N PRO A 228 -15.16 -6.32 10.61
CA PRO A 228 -15.06 -6.42 12.07
C PRO A 228 -13.95 -7.39 12.51
N LEU A 229 -13.88 -8.57 11.90
CA LEU A 229 -12.84 -9.57 12.20
C LEU A 229 -11.43 -9.09 11.86
N ARG A 230 -11.30 -8.32 10.78
CA ARG A 230 -10.03 -7.66 10.43
C ARG A 230 -9.61 -6.63 11.46
N HIS A 231 -10.55 -5.86 12.01
CA HIS A 231 -10.28 -4.92 13.08
C HIS A 231 -9.82 -5.63 14.35
N GLU A 232 -10.47 -6.74 14.70
CA GLU A 232 -10.07 -7.58 15.84
C GLU A 232 -8.69 -8.20 15.66
N ASP A 233 -8.41 -8.73 14.46
CA ASP A 233 -7.11 -9.29 14.10
C ASP A 233 -5.99 -8.24 14.14
N ARG A 234 -6.27 -7.02 13.66
CA ARG A 234 -5.37 -5.88 13.80
C ARG A 234 -5.02 -5.61 15.27
N ARG A 235 -6.01 -5.60 16.16
CA ARG A 235 -5.80 -5.41 17.60
C ARG A 235 -5.03 -6.59 18.22
N ARG A 236 -5.29 -7.82 17.76
CA ARG A 236 -4.50 -8.99 18.15
C ARG A 236 -3.02 -8.79 17.80
N ARG A 237 -2.74 -8.43 16.56
CA ARG A 237 -1.38 -8.19 16.07
C ARG A 237 -0.67 -7.07 16.85
N GLN A 238 -1.39 -6.01 17.21
CA GLN A 238 -0.85 -4.95 18.07
C GLN A 238 -0.47 -5.48 19.47
N ARG A 239 -1.33 -6.31 20.09
CA ARG A 239 -1.00 -6.94 21.39
C ARG A 239 0.20 -7.88 21.29
N GLU A 240 0.27 -8.70 20.26
CA GLU A 240 1.42 -9.60 20.03
C GLU A 240 2.71 -8.83 19.85
N PHE A 241 2.69 -7.72 19.14
CA PHE A 241 3.87 -6.87 18.97
C PHE A 241 4.32 -6.26 20.32
N LEU A 242 3.38 -5.81 21.16
CA LEU A 242 3.72 -5.32 22.49
C LEU A 242 4.35 -6.42 23.35
N ALA A 243 3.78 -7.62 23.33
CA ALA A 243 4.34 -8.77 24.05
C ALA A 243 5.73 -9.16 23.49
N LEU A 244 5.94 -9.02 22.19
CA LEU A 244 7.25 -9.22 21.58
C LEU A 244 8.27 -8.17 22.07
N LEU A 245 7.86 -6.89 22.16
CA LEU A 245 8.72 -5.82 22.69
C LEU A 245 9.07 -6.03 24.18
N GLU A 246 8.21 -6.64 24.97
CA GLU A 246 8.53 -7.02 26.36
C GLU A 246 9.64 -8.09 26.41
N GLN A 247 9.68 -8.98 25.43
CA GLN A 247 10.68 -10.05 25.32
C GLN A 247 12.03 -9.58 24.73
N ARG A 248 12.20 -8.31 24.37
CA ARG A 248 13.45 -7.77 23.83
C ARG A 248 14.63 -7.79 24.81
N ALA A 249 14.38 -8.11 26.10
CA ALA A 249 15.43 -8.34 27.08
C ALA A 249 16.36 -9.52 26.73
N ASN A 250 15.96 -10.41 25.79
CA ASN A 250 16.83 -11.44 25.20
C ASN A 250 17.21 -11.01 23.76
N PRO A 251 18.29 -10.23 23.55
CA PRO A 251 18.68 -9.71 22.25
C PRO A 251 19.05 -10.81 21.24
N ALA A 252 19.48 -11.98 21.72
CA ALA A 252 19.88 -13.09 20.83
C ALA A 252 18.70 -13.72 20.10
N GLU A 253 17.53 -13.77 20.71
CA GLU A 253 16.33 -14.39 20.15
C GLU A 253 15.38 -13.38 19.50
N PHE A 254 15.44 -12.12 19.91
CA PHE A 254 14.48 -11.10 19.47
C PHE A 254 14.40 -10.93 17.94
N PRO A 255 15.51 -10.89 17.17
CA PRO A 255 15.45 -10.76 15.72
C PRO A 255 14.69 -11.91 15.05
N ALA A 256 14.94 -13.15 15.47
CA ALA A 256 14.25 -14.33 14.94
C ALA A 256 12.74 -14.29 15.25
N ARG A 257 12.36 -13.94 16.46
CA ARG A 257 10.95 -13.81 16.87
C ARG A 257 10.24 -12.68 16.11
N LEU A 258 10.91 -11.54 15.92
CA LEU A 258 10.38 -10.44 15.10
C LEU A 258 10.16 -10.88 13.67
N ARG A 259 11.11 -11.60 13.08
CA ARG A 259 11.02 -12.11 11.72
C ARG A 259 9.84 -13.06 11.56
N ASP A 260 9.69 -14.02 12.48
CA ASP A 260 8.56 -14.96 12.47
C ASP A 260 7.23 -14.23 12.62
N TRP A 261 7.14 -13.27 13.53
CA TRP A 261 5.95 -12.45 13.70
C TRP A 261 5.63 -11.65 12.42
N LEU A 262 6.63 -11.13 11.71
CA LEU A 262 6.45 -10.43 10.44
C LEU A 262 5.91 -11.36 9.34
N ILE A 263 6.44 -12.57 9.23
CA ILE A 263 6.18 -13.51 8.14
C ILE A 263 4.87 -14.27 8.35
N ASP A 264 4.60 -14.70 9.59
CA ASP A 264 3.49 -15.56 9.94
C ASP A 264 2.30 -14.78 10.52
N TRP A 265 1.94 -13.67 9.86
CA TRP A 265 0.88 -12.77 10.35
C TRP A 265 -0.51 -13.41 10.52
N GLU A 266 -0.75 -14.56 9.88
CA GLU A 266 -2.01 -15.32 9.97
C GLU A 266 -2.08 -16.21 11.19
N LYS A 267 -0.93 -16.56 11.77
CA LYS A 267 -0.84 -17.38 12.98
C LYS A 267 -1.55 -16.70 14.14
N GLY A 268 -2.37 -17.46 14.86
CA GLY A 268 -3.08 -16.95 16.04
C GLY A 268 -4.37 -16.16 15.72
N ARG A 269 -4.84 -16.12 14.48
CA ARG A 269 -6.16 -15.55 14.13
C ARG A 269 -7.27 -16.25 14.91
N ALA A 270 -8.31 -15.48 15.28
CA ALA A 270 -9.49 -16.02 15.95
C ALA A 270 -10.15 -17.13 15.11
N PRO A 271 -10.67 -18.21 15.73
CA PRO A 271 -11.28 -19.32 15.02
C PRO A 271 -12.40 -18.91 14.07
N GLN A 272 -13.19 -17.90 14.42
CA GLN A 272 -14.23 -17.36 13.55
C GLN A 272 -13.63 -16.76 12.28
N TYR A 273 -12.51 -16.02 12.38
CA TYR A 273 -11.83 -15.44 11.23
C TYR A 273 -11.24 -16.53 10.34
N GLN A 274 -10.60 -17.54 10.95
CA GLN A 274 -10.05 -18.68 10.20
C GLN A 274 -11.12 -19.42 9.39
N ARG A 275 -12.33 -19.61 9.96
CA ARG A 275 -13.45 -20.26 9.26
C ARG A 275 -13.99 -19.45 8.08
N LEU A 276 -14.07 -18.12 8.21
CA LEU A 276 -14.63 -17.25 7.16
C LEU A 276 -13.60 -16.84 6.11
N GLN A 277 -12.31 -16.98 6.38
CA GLN A 277 -11.25 -16.55 5.46
C GLN A 277 -11.28 -17.26 4.11
N PRO A 278 -11.47 -18.61 4.00
CA PRO A 278 -11.54 -19.28 2.71
C PRO A 278 -12.70 -18.77 1.85
N GLU A 279 -13.88 -18.60 2.43
CA GLU A 279 -15.04 -18.06 1.71
C GLU A 279 -14.80 -16.61 1.27
N ALA A 280 -14.27 -15.78 2.15
CA ALA A 280 -13.94 -14.38 1.82
C ALA A 280 -12.89 -14.31 0.70
N TRP A 281 -11.94 -15.23 0.68
CA TRP A 281 -10.94 -15.35 -0.37
C TRP A 281 -11.56 -15.77 -1.72
N GLU A 282 -12.40 -16.79 -1.75
CA GLU A 282 -13.10 -17.21 -2.97
C GLU A 282 -14.01 -16.10 -3.52
N ASN A 283 -14.74 -15.40 -2.65
CA ASN A 283 -15.52 -14.24 -3.04
C ASN A 283 -14.67 -13.11 -3.63
N ARG A 284 -13.45 -12.93 -3.11
CA ARG A 284 -12.50 -11.95 -3.65
C ARG A 284 -12.00 -12.34 -5.04
N ILE A 285 -11.65 -13.60 -5.25
CA ILE A 285 -11.27 -14.13 -6.57
C ILE A 285 -12.42 -13.94 -7.55
N ALA A 286 -13.61 -14.40 -7.18
CA ALA A 286 -14.81 -14.28 -8.02
C ALA A 286 -15.10 -12.82 -8.39
N PHE A 287 -14.97 -11.91 -7.43
CA PHE A 287 -15.11 -10.47 -7.66
C PHE A 287 -14.13 -9.95 -8.71
N LEU A 288 -12.83 -10.24 -8.56
CA LEU A 288 -11.80 -9.76 -9.50
C LEU A 288 -12.00 -10.32 -10.91
N VAL A 289 -12.31 -11.60 -11.03
CA VAL A 289 -12.61 -12.24 -12.32
C VAL A 289 -13.89 -11.66 -12.94
N ALA A 290 -14.93 -11.40 -12.14
CA ALA A 290 -16.17 -10.80 -12.64
C ALA A 290 -15.95 -9.34 -13.10
N VAL A 291 -15.14 -8.56 -12.36
CA VAL A 291 -14.75 -7.20 -12.78
C VAL A 291 -13.98 -7.25 -14.10
N ASP A 292 -12.98 -8.14 -14.22
CA ASP A 292 -12.20 -8.26 -15.46
C ASP A 292 -13.07 -8.59 -16.67
N ARG A 293 -14.05 -9.50 -16.52
CA ARG A 293 -14.96 -9.92 -17.59
C ARG A 293 -15.89 -8.82 -18.09
N MET A 294 -16.21 -7.83 -17.25
CA MET A 294 -17.09 -6.72 -17.63
C MET A 294 -16.36 -5.51 -18.21
N LEU A 295 -15.00 -5.53 -18.20
CA LEU A 295 -14.23 -4.40 -18.71
C LEU A 295 -14.47 -4.19 -20.21
N THR A 296 -14.74 -2.95 -20.58
CA THR A 296 -14.73 -2.53 -21.97
C THR A 296 -13.29 -2.55 -22.53
N PRO A 297 -13.10 -2.61 -23.86
CA PRO A 297 -11.76 -2.50 -24.44
C PRO A 297 -11.01 -1.25 -24.00
N HIS A 298 -11.70 -0.11 -23.83
CA HIS A 298 -11.11 1.14 -23.35
C HIS A 298 -10.63 1.03 -21.89
N GLN A 299 -11.44 0.43 -21.00
CA GLN A 299 -11.08 0.21 -19.60
C GLN A 299 -9.89 -0.76 -19.46
N ARG A 300 -9.89 -1.85 -20.24
CA ARG A 300 -8.76 -2.78 -20.28
C ARG A 300 -7.49 -2.09 -20.76
N ALA A 301 -7.55 -1.27 -21.80
CA ALA A 301 -6.42 -0.47 -22.25
C ALA A 301 -5.96 0.55 -21.19
N THR A 302 -6.85 1.09 -20.38
CA THR A 302 -6.52 1.98 -19.25
C THR A 302 -5.78 1.21 -18.16
N LEU A 303 -6.25 0.03 -17.77
CA LEU A 303 -5.60 -0.85 -16.80
C LEU A 303 -4.18 -1.26 -17.26
N THR A 304 -4.04 -1.70 -18.50
CA THR A 304 -2.73 -2.12 -19.04
C THR A 304 -1.75 -0.96 -19.17
N ARG A 305 -2.20 0.26 -19.55
CA ARG A 305 -1.35 1.46 -19.53
C ARG A 305 -0.88 1.83 -18.13
N ARG A 306 -1.72 1.67 -17.08
CA ARG A 306 -1.32 1.91 -15.69
C ARG A 306 -0.27 0.89 -15.24
N LEU A 307 -0.47 -0.38 -15.54
CA LEU A 307 0.53 -1.41 -15.25
C LEU A 307 1.85 -1.10 -15.95
N GLN A 308 1.80 -0.67 -17.24
CA GLN A 308 2.99 -0.28 -17.98
C GLN A 308 3.70 0.91 -17.33
N SER A 309 2.96 1.93 -16.88
CA SER A 309 3.55 3.07 -16.19
C SER A 309 4.33 2.66 -14.93
N TYR A 310 3.81 1.71 -14.14
CA TYR A 310 4.53 1.18 -12.98
C TYR A 310 5.76 0.35 -13.38
N ILE A 311 5.65 -0.45 -14.44
CA ILE A 311 6.80 -1.20 -15.00
C ILE A 311 7.92 -0.25 -15.39
N ASP A 312 7.58 0.83 -16.11
CA ASP A 312 8.55 1.83 -16.56
C ASP A 312 9.18 2.57 -15.38
N ASP A 313 8.37 2.93 -14.38
CA ASP A 313 8.86 3.60 -13.18
C ASP A 313 9.81 2.72 -12.38
N PHE A 314 9.47 1.46 -12.13
CA PHE A 314 10.34 0.53 -11.41
C PHE A 314 11.62 0.24 -12.18
N THR A 315 11.53 0.07 -13.49
CA THR A 315 12.71 -0.13 -14.35
C THR A 315 13.65 1.07 -14.26
N ARG A 316 13.14 2.29 -14.42
CA ARG A 316 13.96 3.52 -14.34
C ARG A 316 14.53 3.76 -12.95
N LEU A 317 13.78 3.46 -11.89
CA LEU A 317 14.27 3.59 -10.52
C LEU A 317 15.40 2.59 -10.21
N ALA A 318 15.37 1.41 -10.83
CA ALA A 318 16.38 0.39 -10.68
C ALA A 318 17.68 0.67 -11.47
N GLU A 319 17.67 1.60 -12.43
CA GLU A 319 18.88 1.98 -13.18
C GLU A 319 19.92 2.61 -12.23
N ARG A 320 21.14 2.09 -12.27
CA ARG A 320 22.28 2.68 -11.53
C ARG A 320 22.70 3.97 -12.21
N ARG A 321 22.87 5.04 -11.46
CA ARG A 321 23.40 6.33 -11.98
C ARG A 321 24.87 6.27 -12.49
N GLY A 322 25.42 5.10 -12.79
CA GLY A 322 26.82 4.89 -13.10
C GLY A 322 27.17 4.72 -14.57
N ALA A 323 26.21 4.78 -15.52
CA ALA A 323 26.50 4.59 -16.94
C ALA A 323 26.76 5.92 -17.71
N GLN A 324 26.79 7.07 -17.05
CA GLN A 324 26.94 8.37 -17.73
C GLN A 324 28.35 8.99 -17.63
N THR A 325 29.34 8.30 -17.10
CA THR A 325 30.69 8.90 -16.94
C THR A 325 31.77 8.24 -17.84
N THR A 326 31.38 7.49 -18.85
CA THR A 326 32.36 6.89 -19.81
C THR A 326 32.09 7.30 -21.24
N ALA A 327 31.68 8.56 -21.46
CA ALA A 327 31.61 9.16 -22.79
C ALA A 327 32.06 10.63 -22.71
N GLN A 328 33.32 10.85 -22.38
CA GLN A 328 34.13 12.05 -22.70
C GLN A 328 35.52 11.64 -23.12
#